data_c34a170465f3df050380a56509e083a4
#
_entry.id   c34a170465f3df050380a56509e083a4
#
_cell.length_a   1.000
_cell.length_b   1.000
_cell.length_c   1.000
_cell.angle_alpha   90.00
_cell.angle_beta   90.00
_cell.angle_gamma   90.00
#
_symmetry.space_group_name_H-M   'P 1'
#
loop_
_entity.id
_entity.type
_entity.pdbx_description
1 polymer ?
#
loop_
_entity_poly.entity_id
_entity_poly.type
_entity_poly.pdbx_seq_one_letter_code
_entity_poly.pdbx_strand_id
1 'polypeptide(L)'
;MKKVARIGAAVAVAALLISSSALSQAAIKPAEKAMIGDDCTAAAAKIGKVAKGRGVEGTDLTCLVVPNGSYKGQTKWWYKDVKALKNIDWTIPANPGGYSLTSVAISDSLKAEELLGSYTSSFKPGAGGSVGLAAFQEIKGKPEAALVVGIALTGGMYSNKSTLNLLNSTPIAKVLREYDAIVVPASSKYRTLNQLMDDLKAKPNGVAIAGGSKGGIDHQVIGLLAQKAGIDPTKLNYVVFSGGPEVVTSLLSNSTQVGISGSAEFAAFVASGKLRVLGVSSAKSLKGFKGKTFVSQGYDLVYGNWRGIMAPADLSKADYMNFIKVIDIMHVSPSWKAQLVKNNWDNEFAAGTDFKSFLEKHIPEINAVMKGLGI
;
A
#
# COMPACT_ATOMS: atom_id res chain seq x y z
N MET A 1 -10.20 48.65 -72.82
CA MET A 1 -9.37 49.44 -71.89
C MET A 1 -9.66 49.01 -70.45
N LYS A 2 -8.67 48.78 -69.68
CA LYS A 2 -8.46 48.44 -68.26
C LYS A 2 -7.97 47.02 -68.06
N LYS A 3 -6.67 46.95 -67.86
CA LYS A 3 -5.91 45.78 -67.39
C LYS A 3 -6.31 45.43 -65.93
N VAL A 4 -6.58 44.16 -65.68
CA VAL A 4 -6.71 43.64 -64.33
C VAL A 4 -5.44 42.83 -64.07
N ALA A 5 -4.66 43.28 -63.09
CA ALA A 5 -3.45 42.64 -62.65
C ALA A 5 -3.82 41.45 -61.72
N ARG A 6 -3.30 40.28 -62.04
CA ARG A 6 -3.35 39.11 -61.16
C ARG A 6 -2.23 39.19 -60.12
N ILE A 7 -2.61 39.32 -58.84
CA ILE A 7 -1.70 39.18 -57.71
C ILE A 7 -1.71 37.73 -57.34
N GLY A 8 -0.60 37.03 -57.53
CA GLY A 8 -0.40 35.68 -57.04
C GLY A 8 -0.06 35.72 -55.54
N ALA A 9 -0.91 35.16 -54.73
CA ALA A 9 -0.61 34.93 -53.32
C ALA A 9 0.17 33.62 -53.19
N ALA A 10 1.46 33.73 -52.87
CA ALA A 10 2.26 32.59 -52.44
C ALA A 10 1.86 32.20 -50.99
N VAL A 11 1.23 31.06 -50.85
CA VAL A 11 0.96 30.46 -49.53
C VAL A 11 2.27 29.80 -49.06
N ALA A 12 2.95 30.43 -48.13
CA ALA A 12 4.06 29.83 -47.41
C ALA A 12 3.48 28.84 -46.40
N VAL A 13 3.61 27.54 -46.64
CA VAL A 13 3.34 26.48 -45.67
C VAL A 13 4.48 26.51 -44.66
N ALA A 14 4.26 27.15 -43.52
CA ALA A 14 5.14 27.03 -42.39
C ALA A 14 4.93 25.61 -41.78
N ALA A 15 5.87 24.73 -42.03
CA ALA A 15 5.96 23.46 -41.32
C ALA A 15 6.26 23.74 -39.84
N LEU A 16 5.23 23.68 -38.99
CA LEU A 16 5.43 23.59 -37.56
C LEU A 16 6.09 22.23 -37.28
N LEU A 17 7.39 22.24 -37.12
CA LEU A 17 8.10 21.19 -36.41
C LEU A 17 7.62 21.24 -34.95
N ILE A 18 6.66 20.40 -34.62
CA ILE A 18 6.32 20.12 -33.25
C ILE A 18 7.55 19.44 -32.66
N SER A 19 8.34 20.22 -31.92
CA SER A 19 9.42 19.69 -31.10
C SER A 19 8.81 18.69 -30.15
N SER A 20 9.13 17.41 -30.37
CA SER A 20 8.85 16.31 -29.47
C SER A 20 9.15 16.76 -28.04
N SER A 21 8.10 16.68 -27.21
CA SER A 21 8.10 16.77 -25.78
C SER A 21 9.48 16.50 -25.16
N ALA A 22 10.00 17.49 -24.45
CA ALA A 22 11.02 17.31 -23.45
C ALA A 22 10.44 16.35 -22.40
N LEU A 23 10.67 15.05 -22.56
CA LEU A 23 10.68 14.11 -21.45
C LEU A 23 11.62 14.75 -20.43
N SER A 24 11.08 15.13 -19.27
CA SER A 24 11.86 15.61 -18.14
C SER A 24 12.97 14.58 -17.91
N GLN A 25 14.18 14.87 -18.41
CA GLN A 25 15.35 14.07 -18.09
C GLN A 25 15.53 14.17 -16.57
N ALA A 26 15.31 13.06 -15.89
CA ALA A 26 15.60 12.99 -14.47
C ALA A 26 17.05 13.44 -14.28
N ALA A 27 17.29 14.35 -13.32
CA ALA A 27 18.61 14.93 -13.12
C ALA A 27 19.63 13.83 -12.79
N ILE A 28 20.73 13.78 -13.56
CA ILE A 28 21.84 12.86 -13.31
C ILE A 28 22.37 13.10 -11.89
N LYS A 29 22.40 12.06 -11.08
CA LYS A 29 22.84 12.13 -9.68
C LYS A 29 24.31 11.72 -9.54
N PRO A 30 25.13 12.51 -8.85
CA PRO A 30 26.47 12.09 -8.49
C PRO A 30 26.46 10.95 -7.45
N ALA A 31 27.56 10.17 -7.36
CA ALA A 31 27.60 8.96 -6.53
C ALA A 31 27.24 9.19 -5.05
N GLU A 32 27.66 10.32 -4.48
CA GLU A 32 27.40 10.70 -3.08
C GLU A 32 25.93 11.04 -2.78
N LYS A 33 25.11 11.26 -3.81
CA LYS A 33 23.68 11.57 -3.73
C LYS A 33 22.82 10.52 -4.43
N ALA A 34 23.44 9.44 -4.91
CA ALA A 34 22.75 8.39 -5.65
C ALA A 34 21.70 7.67 -4.79
N MET A 35 20.55 7.37 -5.40
CA MET A 35 19.57 6.43 -4.89
C MET A 35 19.30 5.39 -5.97
N ILE A 36 18.77 4.23 -5.57
CA ILE A 36 18.36 3.20 -6.52
C ILE A 36 17.40 3.79 -7.57
N GLY A 37 17.62 3.47 -8.84
CA GLY A 37 16.80 3.96 -9.96
C GLY A 37 17.13 5.35 -10.47
N ASP A 38 17.96 6.13 -9.77
CA ASP A 38 18.45 7.43 -10.28
C ASP A 38 19.30 7.26 -11.54
N ASP A 39 19.26 8.24 -12.44
CA ASP A 39 20.09 8.26 -13.64
C ASP A 39 21.57 8.48 -13.28
N CYS A 40 22.44 7.80 -14.02
CA CYS A 40 23.89 8.03 -14.01
C CYS A 40 24.42 8.19 -15.44
N THR A 41 25.67 8.66 -15.58
CA THR A 41 26.24 8.91 -16.91
C THR A 41 26.69 7.63 -17.60
N ALA A 42 26.59 7.57 -18.92
CA ALA A 42 27.12 6.46 -19.71
C ALA A 42 28.64 6.25 -19.47
N ALA A 43 29.39 7.32 -19.26
CA ALA A 43 30.81 7.23 -18.89
C ALA A 43 31.02 6.55 -17.52
N ALA A 44 30.19 6.89 -16.52
CA ALA A 44 30.24 6.24 -15.21
C ALA A 44 29.83 4.77 -15.29
N ALA A 45 28.84 4.42 -16.11
CA ALA A 45 28.41 3.04 -16.35
C ALA A 45 29.51 2.22 -17.02
N LYS A 46 30.23 2.78 -17.99
CA LYS A 46 31.33 2.10 -18.68
C LYS A 46 32.45 1.65 -17.73
N ILE A 47 32.73 2.40 -16.69
CA ILE A 47 33.76 2.08 -15.68
C ILE A 47 33.18 1.40 -14.44
N GLY A 48 31.87 1.16 -14.38
CA GLY A 48 31.22 0.59 -13.19
C GLY A 48 31.40 1.44 -11.95
N LYS A 49 31.22 2.78 -12.05
CA LYS A 49 31.37 3.69 -10.91
C LYS A 49 30.47 3.27 -9.74
N VAL A 50 31.02 3.24 -8.54
CA VAL A 50 30.34 2.80 -7.33
C VAL A 50 29.93 3.98 -6.45
N ALA A 51 28.69 3.93 -5.96
CA ALA A 51 28.15 4.79 -4.92
C ALA A 51 28.13 4.02 -3.60
N LYS A 52 29.14 4.25 -2.76
CA LYS A 52 29.37 3.53 -1.52
C LYS A 52 28.27 3.77 -0.49
N GLY A 53 27.73 2.68 0.09
CA GLY A 53 26.76 2.73 1.17
C GLY A 53 25.42 3.41 0.79
N ARG A 54 25.08 3.51 -0.48
CA ARG A 54 23.88 4.24 -0.96
C ARG A 54 22.66 3.36 -1.22
N GLY A 55 22.83 2.05 -1.20
CA GLY A 55 21.74 1.09 -1.25
C GLY A 55 21.21 0.72 0.14
N VAL A 56 20.15 -0.11 0.16
CA VAL A 56 19.57 -0.62 1.41
C VAL A 56 20.61 -1.30 2.29
N GLU A 57 20.44 -1.21 3.59
CA GLU A 57 21.39 -1.75 4.59
C GLU A 57 22.85 -1.27 4.38
N GLY A 58 23.02 -0.06 3.86
CA GLY A 58 24.35 0.48 3.59
C GLY A 58 25.11 -0.23 2.47
N THR A 59 24.44 -0.98 1.61
CA THR A 59 25.07 -1.62 0.46
C THR A 59 25.43 -0.62 -0.64
N ASP A 60 26.31 -1.04 -1.54
CA ASP A 60 26.75 -0.20 -2.63
C ASP A 60 25.78 -0.22 -3.82
N LEU A 61 25.60 0.91 -4.48
CA LEU A 61 25.01 0.99 -5.81
C LEU A 61 26.13 1.14 -6.86
N THR A 62 25.93 0.52 -8.02
CA THR A 62 26.84 0.63 -9.15
C THR A 62 26.11 1.34 -10.30
N CYS A 63 26.76 2.32 -10.92
CA CYS A 63 26.24 2.86 -12.18
C CYS A 63 26.45 1.80 -13.27
N LEU A 64 25.33 1.31 -13.84
CA LEU A 64 25.37 0.27 -14.88
C LEU A 64 24.20 0.42 -15.87
N VAL A 65 24.28 -0.29 -16.97
CA VAL A 65 23.14 -0.48 -17.87
C VAL A 65 22.24 -1.55 -17.25
N VAL A 66 21.00 -1.17 -16.94
CA VAL A 66 20.05 -2.08 -16.29
C VAL A 66 19.75 -3.27 -17.21
N PRO A 67 19.90 -4.51 -16.71
CA PRO A 67 19.82 -5.70 -17.57
C PRO A 67 18.39 -6.14 -17.89
N ASN A 68 17.40 -5.81 -17.06
CA ASN A 68 16.03 -6.34 -17.14
C ASN A 68 14.99 -5.34 -16.67
N GLY A 69 13.71 -5.71 -16.80
CA GLY A 69 12.56 -4.95 -16.30
C GLY A 69 12.30 -3.64 -17.06
N SER A 70 11.51 -2.78 -16.43
CA SER A 70 11.05 -1.51 -17.00
C SER A 70 12.15 -0.51 -17.32
N TYR A 71 13.32 -0.64 -16.70
CA TYR A 71 14.49 0.21 -16.93
C TYR A 71 15.56 -0.43 -17.83
N LYS A 72 15.27 -1.59 -18.43
CA LYS A 72 16.21 -2.31 -19.30
C LYS A 72 16.84 -1.40 -20.35
N GLY A 73 18.16 -1.43 -20.46
CA GLY A 73 18.96 -0.63 -21.41
C GLY A 73 19.24 0.80 -20.95
N GLN A 74 18.63 1.28 -19.86
CA GLN A 74 18.91 2.60 -19.28
C GLN A 74 20.12 2.54 -18.35
N THR A 75 20.87 3.65 -18.25
CA THR A 75 21.99 3.81 -17.30
C THR A 75 21.49 4.34 -15.97
N LYS A 76 21.57 3.50 -14.94
CA LYS A 76 21.03 3.80 -13.60
C LYS A 76 22.03 3.45 -12.50
N TRP A 77 21.88 4.09 -11.34
CA TRP A 77 22.43 3.59 -10.10
C TRP A 77 21.62 2.38 -9.66
N TRP A 78 22.28 1.20 -9.61
CA TRP A 78 21.61 -0.09 -9.48
C TRP A 78 22.44 -1.08 -8.68
N TYR A 79 21.81 -2.17 -8.22
CA TYR A 79 22.54 -3.28 -7.61
C TYR A 79 23.16 -4.16 -8.68
N LYS A 80 24.48 -4.42 -8.56
CA LYS A 80 25.20 -5.28 -9.51
C LYS A 80 24.85 -6.75 -9.38
N ASP A 81 24.65 -7.24 -8.15
CA ASP A 81 24.59 -8.67 -7.81
C ASP A 81 23.19 -9.07 -7.28
N VAL A 82 22.11 -8.61 -7.91
CA VAL A 82 20.75 -9.03 -7.58
C VAL A 82 20.34 -10.24 -8.43
N LYS A 83 19.79 -11.25 -7.75
CA LYS A 83 19.23 -12.43 -8.40
C LYS A 83 17.70 -12.36 -8.31
N ALA A 84 17.02 -12.64 -9.43
CA ALA A 84 15.58 -12.82 -9.42
C ALA A 84 15.19 -13.96 -8.47
N LEU A 85 14.08 -13.76 -7.75
CA LEU A 85 13.50 -14.81 -6.91
C LEU A 85 12.83 -15.84 -7.81
N LYS A 86 13.08 -17.13 -7.55
CA LYS A 86 12.46 -18.20 -8.33
C LYS A 86 10.97 -18.28 -8.07
N ASN A 87 10.60 -18.19 -6.79
CA ASN A 87 9.23 -18.25 -6.31
C ASN A 87 9.05 -17.38 -5.06
N ILE A 88 7.81 -16.97 -4.76
CA ILE A 88 7.40 -16.48 -3.43
C ILE A 88 6.17 -17.28 -3.00
N ASP A 89 6.26 -17.93 -1.84
CA ASP A 89 5.15 -18.61 -1.18
C ASP A 89 4.56 -17.71 -0.11
N TRP A 90 3.49 -17.00 -0.45
CA TRP A 90 2.84 -16.07 0.46
C TRP A 90 2.01 -16.79 1.50
N THR A 91 2.26 -16.51 2.78
CA THR A 91 1.31 -16.74 3.86
C THR A 91 0.43 -15.50 4.02
N ILE A 92 -0.87 -15.66 3.89
CA ILE A 92 -1.87 -14.61 4.05
C ILE A 92 -2.60 -14.88 5.38
N PRO A 93 -2.40 -14.05 6.44
CA PRO A 93 -2.96 -14.31 7.77
C PRO A 93 -4.43 -13.87 7.88
N ALA A 94 -5.19 -14.04 6.83
CA ALA A 94 -6.60 -13.64 6.71
C ALA A 94 -7.29 -14.42 5.58
N ASN A 95 -8.60 -14.24 5.41
CA ASN A 95 -9.32 -14.58 4.17
C ASN A 95 -8.94 -13.61 3.04
N PRO A 96 -9.33 -13.90 1.77
CA PRO A 96 -9.12 -12.96 0.66
C PRO A 96 -9.62 -11.55 0.98
N GLY A 97 -8.78 -10.55 0.72
CA GLY A 97 -9.02 -9.14 1.03
C GLY A 97 -7.75 -8.31 0.86
N GLY A 98 -7.58 -7.26 1.64
CA GLY A 98 -6.46 -6.31 1.50
C GLY A 98 -5.06 -6.95 1.56
N TYR A 99 -4.83 -7.99 2.38
CA TYR A 99 -3.54 -8.69 2.41
C TYR A 99 -3.24 -9.43 1.10
N SER A 100 -4.22 -10.15 0.56
CA SER A 100 -4.03 -10.84 -0.73
C SER A 100 -3.90 -9.86 -1.89
N LEU A 101 -4.64 -8.74 -1.87
CA LEU A 101 -4.47 -7.67 -2.86
C LEU A 101 -3.04 -7.12 -2.83
N THR A 102 -2.46 -6.93 -1.65
CA THR A 102 -1.08 -6.46 -1.48
C THR A 102 -0.07 -7.48 -2.03
N SER A 103 -0.20 -8.76 -1.68
CA SER A 103 0.74 -9.81 -2.15
C SER A 103 0.70 -9.96 -3.66
N VAL A 104 -0.49 -9.90 -4.27
CA VAL A 104 -0.67 -9.94 -5.73
C VAL A 104 -0.01 -8.72 -6.39
N ALA A 105 -0.26 -7.51 -5.88
CA ALA A 105 0.32 -6.28 -6.44
C ALA A 105 1.86 -6.27 -6.39
N ILE A 106 2.45 -6.77 -5.28
CA ILE A 106 3.90 -6.95 -5.14
C ILE A 106 4.40 -7.96 -6.17
N SER A 107 3.77 -9.13 -6.23
CA SER A 107 4.18 -10.22 -7.11
C SER A 107 4.08 -9.84 -8.59
N ASP A 108 3.00 -9.20 -9.00
CA ASP A 108 2.80 -8.73 -10.38
C ASP A 108 3.84 -7.67 -10.74
N SER A 109 4.17 -6.76 -9.81
CA SER A 109 5.22 -5.76 -10.04
C SER A 109 6.60 -6.41 -10.17
N LEU A 110 6.93 -7.36 -9.30
CA LEU A 110 8.19 -8.11 -9.39
C LEU A 110 8.30 -8.92 -10.69
N LYS A 111 7.20 -9.53 -11.16
CA LYS A 111 7.17 -10.25 -12.44
C LYS A 111 7.35 -9.31 -13.62
N ALA A 112 6.71 -8.14 -13.61
CA ALA A 112 6.88 -7.12 -14.65
C ALA A 112 8.31 -6.59 -14.73
N GLU A 113 9.04 -6.59 -13.59
CA GLU A 113 10.45 -6.20 -13.54
C GLU A 113 11.43 -7.37 -13.77
N GLU A 114 10.94 -8.56 -14.14
CA GLU A 114 11.74 -9.78 -14.33
C GLU A 114 12.52 -10.19 -13.06
N LEU A 115 12.00 -9.86 -11.88
CA LEU A 115 12.60 -10.13 -10.57
C LEU A 115 11.93 -11.30 -9.82
N LEU A 116 10.87 -11.89 -10.40
CA LEU A 116 10.13 -13.02 -9.82
C LEU A 116 9.67 -13.97 -10.92
N GLY A 117 9.91 -15.28 -10.73
CA GLY A 117 9.44 -16.33 -11.63
C GLY A 117 7.97 -16.66 -11.41
N SER A 118 7.61 -17.07 -10.19
CA SER A 118 6.25 -17.47 -9.83
C SER A 118 5.90 -17.08 -8.39
N TYR A 119 4.62 -17.18 -8.01
CA TYR A 119 4.20 -17.09 -6.63
C TYR A 119 2.96 -17.94 -6.35
N THR A 120 2.80 -18.32 -5.08
CA THR A 120 1.63 -18.99 -4.55
C THR A 120 1.10 -18.22 -3.34
N SER A 121 -0.15 -18.48 -2.94
CA SER A 121 -0.74 -17.87 -1.74
C SER A 121 -1.49 -18.91 -0.93
N SER A 122 -1.17 -18.99 0.37
CA SER A 122 -1.82 -19.85 1.35
C SER A 122 -2.56 -18.97 2.37
N PHE A 123 -3.86 -19.10 2.43
CA PHE A 123 -4.70 -18.36 3.37
C PHE A 123 -4.77 -19.09 4.72
N LYS A 124 -4.42 -18.39 5.80
CA LYS A 124 -4.38 -18.91 7.19
C LYS A 124 -5.12 -17.95 8.12
N PRO A 125 -6.47 -17.82 7.99
CA PRO A 125 -7.26 -16.96 8.85
C PRO A 125 -7.37 -17.50 10.28
N GLY A 126 -7.74 -16.62 11.20
CA GLY A 126 -8.05 -16.97 12.59
C GLY A 126 -7.31 -16.12 13.62
N ALA A 127 -7.98 -15.87 14.75
CA ALA A 127 -7.48 -15.11 15.90
C ALA A 127 -6.79 -13.79 15.50
N GLY A 128 -7.45 -12.98 14.65
CA GLY A 128 -6.91 -11.70 14.18
C GLY A 128 -5.61 -11.82 13.36
N GLY A 129 -5.35 -13.00 12.76
CA GLY A 129 -4.15 -13.30 11.97
C GLY A 129 -3.07 -14.08 12.75
N SER A 130 -3.24 -14.28 14.07
CA SER A 130 -2.26 -15.00 14.89
C SER A 130 -2.07 -16.45 14.44
N VAL A 131 -3.10 -17.12 13.91
CA VAL A 131 -3.00 -18.48 13.34
C VAL A 131 -2.04 -18.49 12.16
N GLY A 132 -2.16 -17.54 11.25
CA GLY A 132 -1.26 -17.40 10.10
C GLY A 132 0.18 -17.06 10.51
N LEU A 133 0.35 -16.19 11.50
CA LEU A 133 1.68 -15.85 12.03
C LEU A 133 2.33 -17.06 12.70
N ALA A 134 1.61 -17.81 13.53
CA ALA A 134 2.14 -19.02 14.16
C ALA A 134 2.61 -20.03 13.10
N ALA A 135 1.74 -20.34 12.13
CA ALA A 135 2.09 -21.26 11.04
C ALA A 135 3.30 -20.78 10.22
N PHE A 136 3.45 -19.46 10.03
CA PHE A 136 4.60 -18.90 9.33
C PHE A 136 5.90 -18.98 10.14
N GLN A 137 5.83 -18.81 11.46
CA GLN A 137 7.01 -18.87 12.34
C GLN A 137 7.59 -20.27 12.51
N GLU A 138 6.84 -21.32 12.13
CA GLU A 138 7.37 -22.69 12.01
C GLU A 138 8.25 -22.88 10.78
N ILE A 139 8.14 -21.98 9.78
CA ILE A 139 8.98 -22.00 8.59
C ILE A 139 10.29 -21.27 8.93
N LYS A 140 11.44 -21.96 8.75
CA LYS A 140 12.76 -21.38 9.03
C LYS A 140 13.70 -21.54 7.84
N GLY A 141 14.53 -20.55 7.59
CA GLY A 141 15.61 -20.59 6.60
C GLY A 141 15.16 -20.74 5.16
N LYS A 142 13.87 -20.60 4.83
CA LYS A 142 13.33 -20.73 3.46
C LYS A 142 13.21 -19.36 2.80
N PRO A 143 14.07 -19.03 1.82
CA PRO A 143 14.10 -17.72 1.18
C PRO A 143 12.89 -17.43 0.29
N GLU A 144 12.13 -18.46 -0.13
CA GLU A 144 10.92 -18.32 -0.92
C GLU A 144 9.69 -17.93 -0.09
N ALA A 145 9.69 -18.20 1.22
CA ALA A 145 8.52 -17.94 2.04
C ALA A 145 8.42 -16.47 2.45
N ALA A 146 7.22 -15.93 2.39
CA ALA A 146 6.93 -14.55 2.80
C ALA A 146 5.57 -14.45 3.50
N LEU A 147 5.47 -13.53 4.46
CA LEU A 147 4.23 -13.18 5.16
C LEU A 147 3.89 -11.72 4.88
N VAL A 148 2.67 -11.45 4.45
CA VAL A 148 2.16 -10.07 4.40
C VAL A 148 1.72 -9.65 5.80
N VAL A 149 2.15 -8.46 6.22
CA VAL A 149 1.85 -7.91 7.55
C VAL A 149 1.29 -6.49 7.46
N GLY A 150 0.64 -6.04 8.54
CA GLY A 150 0.10 -4.68 8.66
C GLY A 150 -0.61 -4.48 9.99
N ILE A 151 -1.28 -3.35 10.14
CA ILE A 151 -1.98 -2.98 11.37
C ILE A 151 -3.05 -4.02 11.76
N ALA A 152 -3.74 -4.62 10.80
CA ALA A 152 -4.77 -5.61 11.08
C ALA A 152 -4.21 -6.83 11.85
N LEU A 153 -3.00 -7.30 11.51
CA LEU A 153 -2.35 -8.38 12.26
C LEU A 153 -1.93 -7.92 13.66
N THR A 154 -1.24 -6.78 13.78
CA THR A 154 -0.74 -6.29 15.07
C THR A 154 -1.86 -5.96 16.05
N GLY A 155 -2.92 -5.28 15.59
CA GLY A 155 -4.11 -5.01 16.39
C GLY A 155 -4.92 -6.28 16.70
N GLY A 156 -5.00 -7.22 15.74
CA GLY A 156 -5.62 -8.52 15.94
C GLY A 156 -4.89 -9.37 16.99
N MET A 157 -3.57 -9.36 17.00
CA MET A 157 -2.76 -10.00 18.05
C MET A 157 -3.09 -9.43 19.45
N TYR A 158 -3.19 -8.10 19.57
CA TYR A 158 -3.55 -7.45 20.83
C TYR A 158 -4.95 -7.87 21.29
N SER A 159 -5.96 -7.74 20.43
CA SER A 159 -7.36 -8.04 20.79
C SER A 159 -7.60 -9.51 21.14
N ASN A 160 -6.79 -10.42 20.60
CA ASN A 160 -6.83 -11.86 20.90
C ASN A 160 -5.82 -12.27 21.99
N LYS A 161 -5.15 -11.31 22.64
CA LYS A 161 -4.15 -11.57 23.71
C LYS A 161 -3.07 -12.57 23.25
N SER A 162 -2.64 -12.43 21.99
CA SER A 162 -1.63 -13.32 21.41
C SER A 162 -0.28 -13.14 22.12
N THR A 163 0.38 -14.24 22.44
CA THR A 163 1.74 -14.25 23.00
C THR A 163 2.83 -14.27 21.93
N LEU A 164 2.45 -14.35 20.66
CA LEU A 164 3.40 -14.34 19.54
C LEU A 164 4.08 -12.97 19.43
N ASN A 165 5.33 -12.99 19.00
CA ASN A 165 6.07 -11.77 18.67
C ASN A 165 6.32 -11.75 17.16
N LEU A 166 5.83 -10.70 16.48
CA LEU A 166 6.06 -10.52 15.03
C LEU A 166 7.56 -10.47 14.69
N LEU A 167 8.39 -9.94 15.59
CA LEU A 167 9.83 -9.81 15.41
C LEU A 167 10.61 -11.13 15.56
N ASN A 168 9.93 -12.25 15.87
CA ASN A 168 10.51 -13.59 15.70
C ASN A 168 10.61 -14.01 14.21
N SER A 169 10.03 -13.23 13.30
CA SER A 169 10.21 -13.32 11.86
C SER A 169 11.16 -12.21 11.40
N THR A 170 11.72 -12.33 10.21
CA THR A 170 12.70 -11.38 9.66
C THR A 170 12.01 -10.24 8.91
N PRO A 171 12.10 -8.97 9.35
CA PRO A 171 11.57 -7.83 8.62
C PRO A 171 12.27 -7.63 7.27
N ILE A 172 11.51 -7.60 6.18
CA ILE A 172 12.05 -7.32 4.83
C ILE A 172 11.79 -5.87 4.46
N ALA A 173 10.53 -5.45 4.34
CA ALA A 173 10.21 -4.07 4.04
C ALA A 173 8.76 -3.71 4.40
N LYS A 174 8.55 -2.47 4.83
CA LYS A 174 7.28 -1.74 4.70
C LYS A 174 7.23 -1.19 3.27
N VAL A 175 6.13 -1.36 2.56
CA VAL A 175 6.06 -1.05 1.13
C VAL A 175 5.01 -0.02 0.74
N LEU A 176 3.95 0.13 1.57
CA LEU A 176 2.86 1.05 1.26
C LEU A 176 2.11 1.49 2.53
N ARG A 177 1.32 2.55 2.34
CA ARG A 177 0.21 2.91 3.23
C ARG A 177 -1.08 2.99 2.41
N GLU A 178 -2.14 2.39 2.93
CA GLU A 178 -3.49 2.52 2.39
C GLU A 178 -4.39 3.25 3.38
N TYR A 179 -5.57 3.67 2.91
CA TYR A 179 -6.53 4.40 3.72
C TYR A 179 -7.91 3.78 3.62
N ASP A 180 -8.64 3.81 4.72
CA ASP A 180 -9.99 3.31 4.81
C ASP A 180 -11.01 4.31 4.29
N ALA A 181 -12.10 3.78 3.76
CA ALA A 181 -13.29 4.53 3.42
C ALA A 181 -14.48 4.06 4.26
N ILE A 182 -15.29 4.99 4.73
CA ILE A 182 -16.61 4.72 5.28
C ILE A 182 -17.61 4.82 4.14
N VAL A 183 -18.33 3.74 3.89
CA VAL A 183 -19.29 3.63 2.79
C VAL A 183 -20.66 3.17 3.29
N VAL A 184 -21.68 3.48 2.49
CA VAL A 184 -23.05 3.02 2.71
C VAL A 184 -23.67 2.58 1.38
N PRO A 185 -24.72 1.73 1.36
CA PRO A 185 -25.49 1.48 0.16
C PRO A 185 -26.00 2.77 -0.49
N ALA A 186 -26.10 2.81 -1.80
CA ALA A 186 -26.59 3.99 -2.53
C ALA A 186 -27.99 4.44 -2.08
N SER A 187 -28.82 3.51 -1.63
CA SER A 187 -30.17 3.73 -1.09
C SER A 187 -30.20 4.26 0.34
N SER A 188 -29.05 4.26 1.05
CA SER A 188 -28.96 4.66 2.45
C SER A 188 -29.49 6.09 2.69
N LYS A 189 -30.08 6.31 3.86
CA LYS A 189 -30.48 7.64 4.34
C LYS A 189 -29.27 8.58 4.54
N TYR A 190 -28.09 8.03 4.85
CA TYR A 190 -26.87 8.82 5.07
C TYR A 190 -26.31 9.36 3.74
N ARG A 191 -26.22 10.69 3.65
CA ARG A 191 -25.63 11.41 2.52
C ARG A 191 -24.26 12.01 2.85
N THR A 192 -24.00 12.23 4.12
CA THR A 192 -22.75 12.83 4.66
C THR A 192 -22.28 12.04 5.87
N LEU A 193 -20.97 12.18 6.19
CA LEU A 193 -20.41 11.61 7.41
C LEU A 193 -21.06 12.19 8.66
N ASN A 194 -21.35 13.52 8.65
CA ASN A 194 -21.96 14.18 9.81
C ASN A 194 -23.32 13.59 10.17
N GLN A 195 -24.17 13.27 9.18
CA GLN A 195 -25.46 12.61 9.44
C GLN A 195 -25.28 11.26 10.15
N LEU A 196 -24.27 10.48 9.78
CA LEU A 196 -23.94 9.23 10.46
C LEU A 196 -23.46 9.50 11.89
N MET A 197 -22.56 10.47 12.06
CA MET A 197 -22.00 10.80 13.37
C MET A 197 -23.05 11.38 14.33
N ASP A 198 -24.02 12.14 13.83
CA ASP A 198 -25.14 12.65 14.63
C ASP A 198 -26.04 11.50 15.14
N ASP A 199 -26.38 10.53 14.28
CA ASP A 199 -27.12 9.33 14.71
C ASP A 199 -26.34 8.51 15.73
N LEU A 200 -25.02 8.35 15.53
CA LEU A 200 -24.15 7.63 16.48
C LEU A 200 -24.00 8.37 17.82
N LYS A 201 -24.02 9.72 17.83
CA LYS A 201 -24.06 10.50 19.09
C LYS A 201 -25.37 10.27 19.85
N ALA A 202 -26.49 10.26 19.13
CA ALA A 202 -27.80 10.04 19.72
C ALA A 202 -27.96 8.60 20.27
N LYS A 203 -27.47 7.61 19.51
CA LYS A 203 -27.56 6.19 19.87
C LYS A 203 -26.36 5.42 19.30
N PRO A 204 -25.24 5.29 20.04
CA PRO A 204 -24.01 4.67 19.53
C PRO A 204 -24.16 3.25 18.98
N ASN A 205 -25.04 2.44 19.57
CA ASN A 205 -25.32 1.08 19.11
C ASN A 205 -26.48 0.98 18.10
N GLY A 206 -27.01 2.11 17.64
CA GLY A 206 -28.19 2.16 16.77
C GLY A 206 -27.89 1.86 15.30
N VAL A 207 -26.62 1.80 14.90
CA VAL A 207 -26.19 1.57 13.52
C VAL A 207 -25.23 0.39 13.49
N ALA A 208 -25.53 -0.65 12.72
CA ALA A 208 -24.60 -1.76 12.52
C ALA A 208 -23.50 -1.35 11.52
N ILE A 209 -22.27 -1.34 11.98
CA ILE A 209 -21.08 -0.92 11.24
C ILE A 209 -20.26 -2.18 10.92
N ALA A 210 -20.25 -2.59 9.65
CA ALA A 210 -19.46 -3.70 9.16
C ALA A 210 -18.00 -3.28 8.94
N GLY A 211 -17.06 -4.08 9.41
CA GLY A 211 -15.65 -3.93 9.14
C GLY A 211 -14.90 -5.24 9.32
N GLY A 212 -13.60 -5.24 9.09
CA GLY A 212 -12.75 -6.41 9.24
C GLY A 212 -12.54 -6.84 10.70
N SER A 213 -11.50 -7.60 10.94
CA SER A 213 -11.21 -8.22 12.24
C SER A 213 -11.31 -7.26 13.42
N LYS A 214 -11.78 -7.76 14.56
CA LYS A 214 -11.76 -7.00 15.81
C LYS A 214 -10.32 -6.53 16.11
N GLY A 215 -10.16 -5.23 16.38
CA GLY A 215 -8.85 -4.62 16.60
C GLY A 215 -8.05 -4.35 15.32
N GLY A 216 -8.54 -4.75 14.14
CA GLY A 216 -7.94 -4.38 12.87
C GLY A 216 -8.07 -2.90 12.55
N ILE A 217 -7.51 -2.48 11.41
CA ILE A 217 -7.49 -1.06 11.01
C ILE A 217 -8.89 -0.46 10.95
N ASP A 218 -9.87 -1.16 10.39
CA ASP A 218 -11.26 -0.70 10.23
C ASP A 218 -11.87 -0.37 11.59
N HIS A 219 -11.66 -1.26 12.58
CA HIS A 219 -12.14 -1.05 13.96
C HIS A 219 -11.43 0.12 14.64
N GLN A 220 -10.12 0.28 14.42
CA GLN A 220 -9.36 1.40 14.95
C GLN A 220 -9.82 2.73 14.34
N VAL A 221 -10.02 2.79 13.01
CA VAL A 221 -10.46 4.02 12.32
C VAL A 221 -11.83 4.48 12.80
N ILE A 222 -12.83 3.58 12.86
CA ILE A 222 -14.16 3.99 13.32
C ILE A 222 -14.17 4.33 14.82
N GLY A 223 -13.39 3.63 15.63
CA GLY A 223 -13.26 3.92 17.05
C GLY A 223 -12.60 5.27 17.32
N LEU A 224 -11.47 5.58 16.64
CA LEU A 224 -10.79 6.86 16.72
C LEU A 224 -11.68 8.00 16.21
N LEU A 225 -12.42 7.78 15.12
CA LEU A 225 -13.35 8.77 14.59
C LEU A 225 -14.50 9.05 15.58
N ALA A 226 -15.03 8.01 16.22
CA ALA A 226 -16.03 8.15 17.28
C ALA A 226 -15.49 8.98 18.46
N GLN A 227 -14.27 8.70 18.93
CA GLN A 227 -13.62 9.51 19.98
C GLN A 227 -13.47 10.98 19.57
N LYS A 228 -13.04 11.27 18.34
CA LYS A 228 -12.97 12.65 17.81
C LYS A 228 -14.33 13.33 17.75
N ALA A 229 -15.40 12.58 17.60
CA ALA A 229 -16.77 13.06 17.63
C ALA A 229 -17.37 13.16 19.05
N GLY A 230 -16.63 12.76 20.11
CA GLY A 230 -17.13 12.71 21.48
C GLY A 230 -18.07 11.54 21.77
N ILE A 231 -17.94 10.44 21.01
CA ILE A 231 -18.71 9.21 21.15
C ILE A 231 -17.85 8.15 21.83
N ASP A 232 -18.40 7.43 22.79
CA ASP A 232 -17.73 6.29 23.42
C ASP A 232 -17.60 5.14 22.41
N PRO A 233 -16.39 4.78 21.97
CA PRO A 233 -16.17 3.76 20.95
C PRO A 233 -16.58 2.35 21.40
N THR A 234 -16.57 2.08 22.71
CA THR A 234 -16.96 0.76 23.27
C THR A 234 -18.45 0.47 23.11
N LYS A 235 -19.26 1.49 22.84
CA LYS A 235 -20.71 1.39 22.65
C LYS A 235 -21.12 1.21 21.19
N LEU A 236 -20.19 1.28 20.25
CA LEU A 236 -20.51 1.10 18.83
C LEU A 236 -20.96 -0.34 18.56
N ASN A 237 -21.94 -0.51 17.66
CA ASN A 237 -22.33 -1.81 17.14
C ASN A 237 -21.42 -2.18 15.95
N TYR A 238 -20.19 -2.62 16.25
CA TYR A 238 -19.23 -3.05 15.25
C TYR A 238 -19.41 -4.54 14.94
N VAL A 239 -19.77 -4.84 13.70
CA VAL A 239 -19.99 -6.20 13.19
C VAL A 239 -18.74 -6.68 12.46
N VAL A 240 -18.12 -7.74 13.00
CA VAL A 240 -16.83 -8.26 12.51
C VAL A 240 -17.02 -9.16 11.31
N PHE A 241 -16.27 -8.91 10.25
CA PHE A 241 -16.11 -9.75 9.05
C PHE A 241 -14.64 -10.08 8.81
N SER A 242 -14.37 -10.97 7.86
CA SER A 242 -12.98 -11.36 7.57
C SER A 242 -12.25 -10.38 6.65
N GLY A 243 -12.95 -9.42 6.04
CA GLY A 243 -12.39 -8.40 5.15
C GLY A 243 -13.43 -7.73 4.25
N GLY A 244 -12.97 -6.82 3.40
CA GLY A 244 -13.83 -5.98 2.55
C GLY A 244 -14.85 -6.70 1.67
N PRO A 245 -14.55 -7.85 1.03
CA PRO A 245 -15.54 -8.57 0.24
C PRO A 245 -16.78 -8.98 1.03
N GLU A 246 -16.62 -9.43 2.28
CA GLU A 246 -17.74 -9.79 3.15
C GLU A 246 -18.50 -8.54 3.63
N VAL A 247 -17.77 -7.45 3.94
CA VAL A 247 -18.37 -6.14 4.25
C VAL A 247 -19.27 -5.65 3.10
N VAL A 248 -18.78 -5.72 1.87
CA VAL A 248 -19.58 -5.36 0.68
C VAL A 248 -20.85 -6.22 0.57
N THR A 249 -20.72 -7.53 0.77
CA THR A 249 -21.87 -8.46 0.72
C THR A 249 -22.91 -8.09 1.78
N SER A 250 -22.48 -7.76 3.01
CA SER A 250 -23.38 -7.37 4.10
C SER A 250 -24.12 -6.06 3.83
N LEU A 251 -23.46 -5.10 3.18
CA LEU A 251 -24.07 -3.83 2.76
C LEU A 251 -25.09 -4.01 1.66
N LEU A 252 -24.76 -4.78 0.62
CA LEU A 252 -25.64 -5.00 -0.54
C LEU A 252 -26.86 -5.85 -0.18
N SER A 253 -26.77 -6.72 0.84
CA SER A 253 -27.92 -7.47 1.39
C SER A 253 -28.68 -6.69 2.47
N ASN A 254 -28.29 -5.45 2.80
CA ASN A 254 -28.84 -4.64 3.88
C ASN A 254 -28.75 -5.30 5.27
N SER A 255 -27.84 -6.25 5.49
CA SER A 255 -27.59 -6.86 6.79
C SER A 255 -26.87 -5.89 7.74
N THR A 256 -26.12 -4.94 7.20
CA THR A 256 -25.50 -3.82 7.91
C THR A 256 -25.76 -2.50 7.20
N GLN A 257 -25.71 -1.37 7.92
CA GLN A 257 -26.06 -0.06 7.37
C GLN A 257 -24.84 0.72 6.87
N VAL A 258 -23.68 0.50 7.48
CA VAL A 258 -22.43 1.20 7.22
C VAL A 258 -21.33 0.17 7.07
N GLY A 259 -20.39 0.40 6.15
CA GLY A 259 -19.19 -0.40 5.99
C GLY A 259 -17.94 0.45 6.07
N ILE A 260 -16.88 -0.14 6.60
CA ILE A 260 -15.55 0.43 6.63
C ILE A 260 -14.54 -0.63 6.20
N SER A 261 -13.64 -0.29 5.29
CA SER A 261 -12.50 -1.10 4.88
C SER A 261 -11.54 -0.29 4.02
N GLY A 262 -10.43 -0.89 3.61
CA GLY A 262 -9.49 -0.28 2.68
C GLY A 262 -10.18 0.22 1.40
N SER A 263 -9.90 1.45 1.01
CA SER A 263 -10.60 2.11 -0.11
C SER A 263 -10.55 1.31 -1.42
N ALA A 264 -9.45 0.61 -1.70
CA ALA A 264 -9.28 -0.22 -2.90
C ALA A 264 -10.34 -1.34 -3.00
N GLU A 265 -10.80 -1.89 -1.86
CA GLU A 265 -11.77 -2.98 -1.81
C GLU A 265 -13.19 -2.52 -2.20
N PHE A 266 -13.47 -1.23 -2.03
CA PHE A 266 -14.76 -0.62 -2.41
C PHE A 266 -14.78 0.01 -3.81
N ALA A 267 -13.60 0.16 -4.46
CA ALA A 267 -13.45 0.97 -5.67
C ALA A 267 -14.44 0.61 -6.78
N ALA A 268 -14.62 -0.66 -7.11
CA ALA A 268 -15.53 -1.12 -8.16
C ALA A 268 -17.01 -0.82 -7.83
N PHE A 269 -17.40 -0.93 -6.56
CA PHE A 269 -18.79 -0.70 -6.11
C PHE A 269 -19.11 0.79 -6.00
N VAL A 270 -18.14 1.61 -5.67
CA VAL A 270 -18.25 3.07 -5.71
C VAL A 270 -18.33 3.56 -7.16
N ALA A 271 -17.49 3.05 -8.05
CA ALA A 271 -17.51 3.39 -9.47
C ALA A 271 -18.82 2.99 -10.15
N SER A 272 -19.40 1.84 -9.81
CA SER A 272 -20.71 1.38 -10.33
C SER A 272 -21.92 2.06 -9.65
N GLY A 273 -21.70 2.97 -8.68
CA GLY A 273 -22.78 3.66 -7.98
C GLY A 273 -23.58 2.81 -7.00
N LYS A 274 -23.15 1.58 -6.69
CA LYS A 274 -23.81 0.71 -5.71
C LYS A 274 -23.54 1.14 -4.27
N LEU A 275 -22.36 1.72 -4.02
CA LEU A 275 -21.97 2.27 -2.72
C LEU A 275 -21.70 3.77 -2.83
N ARG A 276 -22.00 4.50 -1.74
CA ARG A 276 -21.68 5.91 -1.55
C ARG A 276 -20.62 6.05 -0.47
N VAL A 277 -19.56 6.83 -0.75
CA VAL A 277 -18.53 7.18 0.23
C VAL A 277 -19.03 8.32 1.10
N LEU A 278 -18.98 8.15 2.42
CA LEU A 278 -19.26 9.21 3.40
C LEU A 278 -17.98 9.94 3.80
N GLY A 279 -16.86 9.25 3.87
CA GLY A 279 -15.58 9.85 4.21
C GLY A 279 -14.41 8.88 4.02
N VAL A 280 -13.19 9.44 3.95
CA VAL A 280 -11.93 8.68 3.85
C VAL A 280 -10.94 9.13 4.93
N SER A 281 -10.14 8.20 5.44
CA SER A 281 -9.18 8.43 6.53
C SER A 281 -7.87 9.09 6.09
N SER A 282 -7.72 9.38 4.80
CA SER A 282 -6.53 10.00 4.21
C SER A 282 -6.47 11.51 4.43
N ALA A 283 -5.27 12.10 4.38
CA ALA A 283 -5.07 13.55 4.42
C ALA A 283 -5.60 14.27 3.17
N LYS A 284 -5.64 13.56 2.02
CA LYS A 284 -6.08 14.10 0.72
C LYS A 284 -7.18 13.22 0.15
N SER A 285 -8.01 13.80 -0.73
CA SER A 285 -9.02 13.03 -1.47
C SER A 285 -8.37 11.91 -2.29
N LEU A 286 -8.98 10.74 -2.30
CA LEU A 286 -8.52 9.59 -3.06
C LEU A 286 -9.04 9.65 -4.49
N LYS A 287 -8.20 9.28 -5.46
CA LYS A 287 -8.57 9.29 -6.88
C LYS A 287 -9.71 8.30 -7.14
N GLY A 288 -10.74 8.75 -7.83
CA GLY A 288 -11.93 7.93 -8.13
C GLY A 288 -12.94 7.81 -6.99
N PHE A 289 -12.60 8.28 -5.77
CA PHE A 289 -13.52 8.35 -4.64
C PHE A 289 -14.11 9.75 -4.52
N LYS A 290 -15.42 9.89 -4.66
CA LYS A 290 -16.13 11.18 -4.49
C LYS A 290 -16.36 11.55 -3.02
N GLY A 291 -15.72 10.85 -2.09
CA GLY A 291 -15.78 11.11 -0.64
C GLY A 291 -14.82 12.22 -0.19
N LYS A 292 -15.26 13.01 0.78
CA LYS A 292 -14.40 13.99 1.47
C LYS A 292 -13.52 13.29 2.50
N THR A 293 -12.37 13.90 2.84
CA THR A 293 -11.56 13.40 3.96
C THR A 293 -12.26 13.65 5.30
N PHE A 294 -11.93 12.90 6.34
CA PHE A 294 -12.48 13.18 7.69
C PHE A 294 -12.10 14.59 8.15
N VAL A 295 -10.85 15.00 7.91
CA VAL A 295 -10.36 16.35 8.24
C VAL A 295 -11.19 17.44 7.59
N SER A 296 -11.52 17.31 6.29
CA SER A 296 -12.33 18.29 5.57
C SER A 296 -13.79 18.35 6.05
N GLN A 297 -14.21 17.40 6.88
CA GLN A 297 -15.55 17.33 7.48
C GLN A 297 -15.54 17.67 8.99
N GLY A 298 -14.41 18.18 9.51
CA GLY A 298 -14.27 18.67 10.88
C GLY A 298 -13.74 17.65 11.88
N TYR A 299 -13.33 16.44 11.42
CA TYR A 299 -12.74 15.43 12.28
C TYR A 299 -11.23 15.38 12.05
N ASP A 300 -10.44 15.88 13.00
CA ASP A 300 -8.97 15.85 12.94
C ASP A 300 -8.45 14.43 13.13
N LEU A 301 -8.58 13.63 12.07
CA LEU A 301 -8.13 12.25 12.01
C LEU A 301 -7.59 11.93 10.61
N VAL A 302 -6.30 11.65 10.54
CA VAL A 302 -5.64 10.98 9.42
C VAL A 302 -5.07 9.69 9.97
N TYR A 303 -5.55 8.56 9.46
CA TYR A 303 -5.10 7.26 9.95
C TYR A 303 -5.03 6.25 8.80
N GLY A 304 -3.86 5.68 8.56
CA GLY A 304 -3.61 4.79 7.43
C GLY A 304 -2.98 3.47 7.85
N ASN A 305 -3.32 2.43 7.12
CA ASN A 305 -2.83 1.08 7.30
C ASN A 305 -1.54 0.88 6.53
N TRP A 306 -0.43 0.73 7.22
CA TRP A 306 0.80 0.30 6.56
C TRP A 306 0.76 -1.19 6.23
N ARG A 307 1.45 -1.57 5.15
CA ARG A 307 1.66 -2.97 4.75
C ARG A 307 3.14 -3.24 4.57
N GLY A 308 3.54 -4.43 4.97
CA GLY A 308 4.93 -4.87 4.86
C GLY A 308 5.06 -6.36 4.59
N ILE A 309 6.30 -6.78 4.46
CA ILE A 309 6.72 -8.15 4.14
C ILE A 309 7.65 -8.63 5.26
N MET A 310 7.36 -9.80 5.81
CA MET A 310 8.27 -10.54 6.67
C MET A 310 8.75 -11.78 5.94
N ALA A 311 9.98 -12.16 6.18
CA ALA A 311 10.53 -13.47 5.81
C ALA A 311 10.65 -14.37 7.04
N PRO A 312 10.85 -15.69 6.88
CA PRO A 312 11.12 -16.59 7.98
C PRO A 312 12.35 -16.17 8.80
N ALA A 313 12.42 -16.64 10.03
CA ALA A 313 13.66 -16.60 10.80
C ALA A 313 14.75 -17.45 10.13
N ASP A 314 16.00 -17.21 10.52
CA ASP A 314 17.18 -18.01 10.15
C ASP A 314 17.49 -18.00 8.63
N LEU A 315 17.12 -16.94 7.91
CA LEU A 315 17.61 -16.74 6.54
C LEU A 315 19.12 -16.57 6.51
N SER A 316 19.77 -17.11 5.48
CA SER A 316 21.17 -16.75 5.24
C SER A 316 21.29 -15.24 4.98
N LYS A 317 22.43 -14.65 5.36
CA LYS A 317 22.70 -13.22 5.09
C LYS A 317 22.57 -12.91 3.58
N ALA A 318 22.96 -13.84 2.72
CA ALA A 318 22.89 -13.66 1.27
C ALA A 318 21.44 -13.61 0.78
N ASP A 319 20.59 -14.53 1.25
CA ASP A 319 19.15 -14.56 0.86
C ASP A 319 18.41 -13.34 1.41
N TYR A 320 18.63 -12.98 2.67
CA TYR A 320 18.10 -11.76 3.27
C TYR A 320 18.45 -10.52 2.46
N MET A 321 19.75 -10.33 2.15
CA MET A 321 20.20 -9.17 1.38
C MET A 321 19.68 -9.16 -0.05
N ASN A 322 19.57 -10.33 -0.69
CA ASN A 322 18.98 -10.43 -2.03
C ASN A 322 17.49 -10.06 -2.01
N PHE A 323 16.73 -10.57 -1.04
CA PHE A 323 15.30 -10.27 -0.93
C PHE A 323 15.06 -8.77 -0.73
N ILE A 324 15.76 -8.13 0.21
CA ILE A 324 15.63 -6.68 0.45
C ILE A 324 15.96 -5.88 -0.82
N LYS A 325 17.05 -6.21 -1.52
CA LYS A 325 17.43 -5.52 -2.77
C LYS A 325 16.39 -5.69 -3.87
N VAL A 326 15.80 -6.88 -4.01
CA VAL A 326 14.72 -7.14 -4.96
C VAL A 326 13.51 -6.25 -4.66
N ILE A 327 13.11 -6.13 -3.39
CA ILE A 327 12.00 -5.26 -3.00
C ILE A 327 12.35 -3.78 -3.16
N ASP A 328 13.60 -3.39 -2.91
CA ASP A 328 14.08 -2.01 -3.12
C ASP A 328 14.06 -1.61 -4.61
N ILE A 329 14.41 -2.51 -5.52
CA ILE A 329 14.24 -2.29 -6.96
C ILE A 329 12.75 -2.15 -7.31
N MET A 330 11.91 -3.05 -6.80
CA MET A 330 10.47 -3.02 -7.08
C MET A 330 9.87 -1.67 -6.67
N HIS A 331 10.16 -1.16 -5.48
CA HIS A 331 9.48 0.03 -4.95
C HIS A 331 9.75 1.31 -5.77
N VAL A 332 10.86 1.39 -6.49
CA VAL A 332 11.16 2.52 -7.40
C VAL A 332 10.64 2.31 -8.81
N SER A 333 10.19 1.09 -9.15
CA SER A 333 9.82 0.71 -10.51
C SER A 333 8.53 1.38 -11.01
N PRO A 334 8.39 1.57 -12.32
CA PRO A 334 7.13 2.02 -12.94
C PRO A 334 5.95 1.08 -12.66
N SER A 335 6.19 -0.24 -12.64
CA SER A 335 5.16 -1.24 -12.39
C SER A 335 4.56 -1.11 -10.98
N TRP A 336 5.39 -0.92 -9.94
CA TRP A 336 4.92 -0.66 -8.58
C TRP A 336 4.18 0.68 -8.47
N LYS A 337 4.72 1.74 -9.06
CA LYS A 337 4.06 3.05 -9.09
C LYS A 337 2.66 2.97 -9.72
N ALA A 338 2.49 2.14 -10.75
CA ALA A 338 1.18 1.90 -11.36
C ALA A 338 0.22 1.20 -10.38
N GLN A 339 0.70 0.22 -9.58
CA GLN A 339 -0.10 -0.44 -8.55
C GLN A 339 -0.52 0.54 -7.44
N LEU A 340 0.39 1.41 -6.99
CA LEU A 340 0.07 2.44 -6.00
C LEU A 340 -1.05 3.37 -6.49
N VAL A 341 -0.95 3.85 -7.73
CA VAL A 341 -1.98 4.73 -8.33
C VAL A 341 -3.31 4.00 -8.49
N LYS A 342 -3.28 2.75 -8.98
CA LYS A 342 -4.47 1.91 -9.19
C LYS A 342 -5.26 1.71 -7.91
N ASN A 343 -4.57 1.51 -6.80
CA ASN A 343 -5.18 1.13 -5.52
C ASN A 343 -5.32 2.30 -4.53
N ASN A 344 -4.93 3.53 -4.92
CA ASN A 344 -4.87 4.71 -4.05
C ASN A 344 -3.98 4.49 -2.81
N TRP A 345 -2.83 3.86 -3.01
CA TRP A 345 -1.84 3.64 -1.97
C TRP A 345 -0.73 4.69 -2.04
N ASP A 346 -0.24 5.10 -0.87
CA ASP A 346 0.97 5.91 -0.76
C ASP A 346 2.20 5.00 -0.74
N ASN A 347 3.27 5.44 -1.42
CA ASN A 347 4.55 4.76 -1.38
C ASN A 347 5.25 5.09 -0.04
N GLU A 348 5.16 4.19 0.93
CA GLU A 348 5.87 4.29 2.20
C GLU A 348 6.88 3.16 2.32
N PHE A 349 8.10 3.44 1.94
CA PHE A 349 9.16 2.44 1.93
C PHE A 349 10.10 2.58 3.13
N ALA A 350 10.32 1.47 3.82
CA ALA A 350 11.38 1.28 4.81
C ALA A 350 11.81 -0.18 4.75
N ALA A 351 13.09 -0.47 4.58
CA ALA A 351 13.59 -1.83 4.41
C ALA A 351 14.49 -2.25 5.56
N GLY A 352 14.58 -3.55 5.79
CA GLY A 352 15.52 -4.16 6.72
C GLY A 352 15.49 -3.55 8.12
N THR A 353 16.60 -3.01 8.57
CA THR A 353 16.78 -2.40 9.90
C THR A 353 15.84 -1.22 10.13
N ASP A 354 15.56 -0.40 9.10
CA ASP A 354 14.63 0.71 9.23
C ASP A 354 13.19 0.20 9.44
N PHE A 355 12.80 -0.86 8.75
CA PHE A 355 11.48 -1.48 8.96
C PHE A 355 11.40 -2.16 10.33
N LYS A 356 12.47 -2.82 10.78
CA LYS A 356 12.53 -3.37 12.13
C LYS A 356 12.33 -2.29 13.19
N SER A 357 13.06 -1.18 13.10
CA SER A 357 12.96 -0.05 14.02
C SER A 357 11.57 0.58 14.00
N PHE A 358 10.94 0.66 12.82
CA PHE A 358 9.56 1.08 12.69
C PHE A 358 8.61 0.14 13.47
N LEU A 359 8.75 -1.18 13.33
CA LEU A 359 7.91 -2.16 14.02
C LEU A 359 8.08 -2.09 15.55
N GLU A 360 9.32 -1.98 16.04
CA GLU A 360 9.64 -1.87 17.46
C GLU A 360 8.96 -0.66 18.12
N LYS A 361 8.85 0.45 17.39
CA LYS A 361 8.17 1.67 17.84
C LYS A 361 6.65 1.57 17.67
N HIS A 362 6.20 1.11 16.53
CA HIS A 362 4.80 1.23 16.11
C HIS A 362 3.88 0.18 16.74
N ILE A 363 4.38 -1.02 17.06
CA ILE A 363 3.57 -2.05 17.73
C ILE A 363 3.08 -1.57 19.11
N PRO A 364 3.93 -0.99 19.98
CA PRO A 364 3.47 -0.38 21.24
C PRO A 364 2.46 0.77 21.04
N GLU A 365 2.63 1.59 19.99
CA GLU A 365 1.69 2.67 19.65
C GLU A 365 0.30 2.10 19.31
N ILE A 366 0.24 1.04 18.49
CA ILE A 366 -1.03 0.35 18.19
C ILE A 366 -1.66 -0.21 19.47
N ASN A 367 -0.88 -0.83 20.32
CA ASN A 367 -1.38 -1.36 21.60
C ASN A 367 -1.98 -0.25 22.48
N ALA A 368 -1.37 0.94 22.52
CA ALA A 368 -1.90 2.09 23.22
C ALA A 368 -3.24 2.57 22.62
N VAL A 369 -3.34 2.62 21.29
CA VAL A 369 -4.61 2.92 20.59
C VAL A 369 -5.68 1.91 20.96
N MET A 370 -5.38 0.62 20.91
CA MET A 370 -6.32 -0.46 21.25
C MET A 370 -6.83 -0.33 22.69
N LYS A 371 -5.92 -0.10 23.63
CA LYS A 371 -6.27 0.17 25.05
C LYS A 371 -7.18 1.39 25.19
N GLY A 372 -6.87 2.48 24.47
CA GLY A 372 -7.66 3.70 24.49
C GLY A 372 -9.06 3.53 23.89
N LEU A 373 -9.24 2.57 22.99
CA LEU A 373 -10.54 2.21 22.39
C LEU A 373 -11.33 1.18 23.23
N GLY A 374 -10.76 0.65 24.30
CA GLY A 374 -11.39 -0.39 25.12
C GLY A 374 -11.49 -1.75 24.41
N ILE A 375 -10.57 -2.03 23.49
CA ILE A 375 -10.56 -3.25 22.67
C ILE A 375 -9.61 -4.29 23.26
#